data_180b35a4ec2938d31a62586d3404355c
#
_entry.id   180b35a4ec2938d31a62586d3404355c
#
_cell.length_a   1.000
_cell.length_b   1.000
_cell.length_c   1.000
_cell.angle_alpha   90.00
_cell.angle_beta   90.00
_cell.angle_gamma   90.00
#
_symmetry.space_group_name_H-M   'P 1'
#
loop_
_entity.id
_entity.type
_entity.pdbx_description
1 polymer ?
#
loop_
_entity_poly.entity_id
_entity_poly.type
_entity_poly.pdbx_seq_one_letter_code
_entity_poly.pdbx_strand_id
1 'polypeptide(L)'
;MIDDMGIFRTTVGVAHFTNVREQRTLTDVMVETGSEYTWIARHVLEDLKVQPERIEAFETADGRVLKRQVGFARIFAGDRSAITVVAFAESGDMVLLGAVALESLNLRIDLGRKELVPAGPVPVAVAA
;
A
#
# COMPACT_ATOMS: atom_id res chain seq x y z
N MET A 1 6.42 2.56 13.34
CA MET A 1 6.04 2.92 14.72
C MET A 1 4.66 2.35 15.02
N ILE A 2 4.44 1.90 16.25
CA ILE A 2 3.13 1.43 16.72
C ILE A 2 2.58 2.50 17.65
N ASP A 3 1.38 2.99 17.37
CA ASP A 3 0.74 4.02 18.20
C ASP A 3 0.00 3.40 19.40
N ASP A 4 -0.63 4.24 20.22
CA ASP A 4 -1.32 3.81 21.45
C ASP A 4 -2.49 2.85 21.19
N MET A 5 -2.98 2.80 19.94
CA MET A 5 -4.06 1.90 19.55
C MET A 5 -3.55 0.57 18.99
N GLY A 6 -2.24 0.34 19.00
CA GLY A 6 -1.63 -0.86 18.44
C GLY A 6 -1.53 -0.84 16.92
N ILE A 7 -1.80 0.28 16.27
CA ILE A 7 -1.71 0.42 14.81
C ILE A 7 -0.25 0.66 14.44
N PHE A 8 0.24 -0.15 13.51
CA PHE A 8 1.59 0.04 12.97
C PHE A 8 1.55 1.08 11.85
N ARG A 9 2.44 2.08 11.93
CA ARG A 9 2.57 3.13 10.92
C ARG A 9 4.00 3.20 10.44
N THR A 10 4.16 3.53 9.17
CA THR A 10 5.49 3.61 8.55
C THR A 10 5.51 4.70 7.48
N THR A 11 6.70 5.02 7.02
CA THR A 11 6.91 5.92 5.90
C THR A 11 7.03 5.10 4.61
N VAL A 12 6.33 5.51 3.57
CA VAL A 12 6.42 4.89 2.25
C VAL A 12 6.67 5.94 1.19
N GLY A 13 7.28 5.53 0.09
CA GLY A 13 7.39 6.35 -1.11
C GLY A 13 6.39 5.88 -2.16
N VAL A 14 5.96 6.79 -3.01
CA VAL A 14 5.07 6.50 -4.13
C VAL A 14 5.62 7.17 -5.38
N ALA A 15 5.59 6.46 -6.50
CA ALA A 15 5.99 6.98 -7.81
C ALA A 15 5.12 6.38 -8.90
N HIS A 16 5.04 7.08 -10.04
CA HIS A 16 4.52 6.46 -11.25
C HIS A 16 5.45 5.29 -11.63
N PHE A 17 4.89 4.18 -12.09
CA PHE A 17 5.70 2.99 -12.34
C PHE A 17 6.71 3.16 -13.47
N THR A 18 6.58 4.20 -14.31
CA THR A 18 7.55 4.51 -15.37
C THR A 18 8.46 5.69 -15.03
N ASN A 19 8.27 6.36 -13.91
CA ASN A 19 9.08 7.51 -13.54
C ASN A 19 9.43 7.48 -12.05
N VAL A 20 10.42 6.66 -11.72
CA VAL A 20 10.84 6.45 -10.33
C VAL A 20 11.61 7.64 -9.74
N ARG A 21 12.04 8.59 -10.57
CA ARG A 21 12.76 9.78 -10.09
C ARG A 21 11.85 10.76 -9.38
N GLU A 22 10.58 10.80 -9.78
CA GLU A 22 9.60 11.69 -9.18
C GLU A 22 8.80 10.92 -8.16
N GLN A 23 9.18 11.06 -6.90
CA GLN A 23 8.55 10.35 -5.79
C GLN A 23 7.89 11.32 -4.84
N ARG A 24 6.86 10.83 -4.15
CA ARG A 24 6.28 11.49 -2.99
C ARG A 24 6.51 10.62 -1.78
N THR A 25 6.96 11.23 -0.70
CA THR A 25 7.15 10.54 0.58
C THR A 25 5.91 10.77 1.43
N LEU A 26 5.31 9.68 1.90
CA LEU A 26 4.15 9.71 2.76
C LEU A 26 4.56 9.22 4.14
N THR A 27 4.35 10.06 5.16
CA THR A 27 4.69 9.72 6.54
C THR A 27 3.46 9.21 7.28
N ASP A 28 3.68 8.41 8.32
CA ASP A 28 2.62 7.91 9.20
C ASP A 28 1.52 7.14 8.46
N VAL A 29 1.90 6.38 7.44
CA VAL A 29 0.96 5.55 6.70
C VAL A 29 0.64 4.31 7.53
N MET A 30 -0.64 4.07 7.76
CA MET A 30 -1.09 2.88 8.49
C MET A 30 -0.83 1.64 7.65
N VAL A 31 -0.29 0.59 8.28
CA VAL A 31 -0.14 -0.72 7.64
C VAL A 31 -1.32 -1.57 8.11
N GLU A 32 -2.18 -1.95 7.16
CA GLU A 32 -3.43 -2.64 7.46
C GLU A 32 -3.56 -3.90 6.62
N THR A 33 -3.24 -5.04 7.22
CA THR A 33 -3.26 -6.34 6.51
C THR A 33 -4.67 -6.88 6.29
N GLY A 34 -5.68 -6.30 6.94
CA GLY A 34 -7.08 -6.61 6.68
C GLY A 34 -7.62 -5.93 5.42
N SER A 35 -6.86 -5.00 4.85
CA SER A 35 -7.17 -4.37 3.57
C SER A 35 -6.27 -4.98 2.50
N GLU A 36 -6.86 -5.47 1.41
CA GLU A 36 -6.07 -6.06 0.35
C GLU A 36 -5.31 -4.99 -0.45
N TYR A 37 -6.00 -3.93 -0.88
CA TYR A 37 -5.39 -2.88 -1.68
C TYR A 37 -4.78 -1.80 -0.80
N THR A 38 -3.76 -1.15 -1.34
CA THR A 38 -3.17 0.06 -0.79
C THR A 38 -4.00 1.25 -1.25
N TRP A 39 -4.27 2.18 -0.34
CA TRP A 39 -5.07 3.38 -0.62
C TRP A 39 -4.18 4.60 -0.49
N ILE A 40 -4.08 5.38 -1.57
CA ILE A 40 -3.26 6.59 -1.64
C ILE A 40 -4.17 7.76 -2.02
N ALA A 41 -3.97 8.89 -1.39
CA ALA A 41 -4.77 10.08 -1.68
C ALA A 41 -4.76 10.41 -3.17
N ARG A 42 -5.95 10.71 -3.71
CA ARG A 42 -6.13 11.03 -5.13
C ARG A 42 -5.15 12.10 -5.60
N HIS A 43 -4.98 13.17 -4.82
CA HIS A 43 -4.12 14.28 -5.26
C HIS A 43 -2.66 13.85 -5.43
N VAL A 44 -2.18 12.92 -4.62
CA VAL A 44 -0.81 12.39 -4.76
C VAL A 44 -0.68 11.61 -6.06
N LEU A 45 -1.63 10.72 -6.34
CA LEU A 45 -1.60 9.90 -7.55
C LEU A 45 -1.75 10.76 -8.80
N GLU A 46 -2.61 11.77 -8.77
CA GLU A 46 -2.78 12.69 -9.90
C GLU A 46 -1.52 13.52 -10.13
N ASP A 47 -0.88 14.02 -9.08
CA ASP A 47 0.38 14.76 -9.21
C ASP A 47 1.48 13.90 -9.85
N LEU A 48 1.46 12.61 -9.57
CA LEU A 48 2.43 11.66 -10.13
C LEU A 48 1.99 11.12 -11.50
N LYS A 49 0.87 11.58 -12.04
CA LYS A 49 0.34 11.14 -13.35
C LYS A 49 -0.08 9.68 -13.38
N VAL A 50 -0.41 9.10 -12.25
CA VAL A 50 -0.96 7.75 -12.19
C VAL A 50 -2.39 7.80 -12.73
N GLN A 51 -2.67 6.97 -13.73
CA GLN A 51 -3.99 6.93 -14.36
C GLN A 51 -4.86 5.86 -13.73
N PRO A 52 -6.14 6.15 -13.45
CA PRO A 52 -7.05 5.11 -13.04
C PRO A 52 -7.33 4.17 -14.21
N GLU A 53 -7.44 2.88 -13.91
CA GLU A 53 -7.63 1.85 -14.95
C GLU A 53 -8.99 1.19 -14.88
N ARG A 54 -9.62 1.18 -13.71
CA ARG A 54 -10.96 0.64 -13.54
C ARG A 54 -11.56 1.13 -12.23
N ILE A 55 -12.82 0.81 -12.02
CA ILE A 55 -13.52 1.05 -10.75
C ILE A 55 -13.70 -0.29 -10.05
N GLU A 56 -13.40 -0.33 -8.75
CA GLU A 56 -13.63 -1.49 -7.90
C GLU A 56 -14.62 -1.16 -6.81
N ALA A 57 -15.39 -2.15 -6.40
CA ALA A 57 -16.24 -2.08 -5.23
C ALA A 57 -15.49 -2.66 -4.04
N PHE A 58 -15.51 -1.93 -2.93
CA PHE A 58 -14.86 -2.34 -1.68
C PHE A 58 -15.92 -2.48 -0.60
N GLU A 59 -15.88 -3.57 0.14
CA GLU A 59 -16.79 -3.75 1.26
C GLU A 59 -16.09 -3.35 2.55
N THR A 60 -16.70 -2.44 3.30
CA THR A 60 -16.19 -1.98 4.59
C THR A 60 -16.53 -2.99 5.67
N ALA A 61 -15.88 -2.86 6.84
CA ALA A 61 -16.11 -3.76 7.96
C ALA A 61 -17.55 -3.72 8.47
N ASP A 62 -18.27 -2.61 8.28
CA ASP A 62 -19.68 -2.47 8.67
C ASP A 62 -20.65 -2.84 7.54
N GLY A 63 -20.15 -3.47 6.47
CA GLY A 63 -20.97 -3.99 5.39
C GLY A 63 -21.35 -2.99 4.30
N ARG A 64 -20.88 -1.75 4.36
CA ARG A 64 -21.12 -0.79 3.29
C ARG A 64 -20.25 -1.12 2.09
N VAL A 65 -20.70 -0.70 0.91
CA VAL A 65 -19.94 -0.85 -0.33
C VAL A 65 -19.53 0.53 -0.82
N LEU A 66 -18.24 0.71 -1.03
CA LEU A 66 -17.66 1.91 -1.60
C LEU A 66 -17.12 1.60 -2.97
N LYS A 67 -17.29 2.50 -3.93
CA LYS A 67 -16.68 2.37 -5.26
C LYS A 67 -15.57 3.39 -5.38
N ARG A 68 -14.40 2.92 -5.79
CA ARG A 68 -13.23 3.78 -5.98
C ARG A 68 -12.51 3.40 -7.25
N GLN A 69 -11.87 4.38 -7.88
CA GLN A 69 -10.98 4.13 -8.99
C GLN A 69 -9.71 3.45 -8.48
N VAL A 70 -9.16 2.55 -9.28
CA VAL A 70 -7.89 1.88 -8.98
C VAL A 70 -6.96 1.98 -10.17
N GLY A 71 -5.67 1.96 -9.90
CA GLY A 71 -4.62 1.98 -10.90
C GLY A 71 -3.39 1.31 -10.33
N PHE A 72 -2.22 1.54 -10.94
CA PHE A 72 -0.97 0.92 -10.52
C PHE A 72 0.08 2.00 -10.24
N ALA A 73 0.83 1.80 -9.18
CA ALA A 73 1.91 2.70 -8.80
C ALA A 73 3.06 1.89 -8.20
N ARG A 74 4.25 2.47 -8.17
CA ARG A 74 5.38 1.86 -7.47
C ARG A 74 5.38 2.36 -6.04
N ILE A 75 5.45 1.42 -5.11
CA ILE A 75 5.51 1.70 -3.68
C ILE A 75 6.90 1.35 -3.19
N PHE A 76 7.49 2.24 -2.41
CA PHE A 76 8.81 2.06 -1.81
C PHE A 76 8.63 1.92 -0.30
N ALA A 77 9.24 0.92 0.27
CA ALA A 77 9.27 0.74 1.73
C ALA A 77 10.62 0.12 2.10
N GLY A 78 11.33 0.78 3.02
CA GLY A 78 12.70 0.40 3.32
C GLY A 78 13.57 0.52 2.07
N ASP A 79 14.33 -0.52 1.77
CA ASP A 79 15.18 -0.58 0.58
C ASP A 79 14.53 -1.34 -0.59
N ARG A 80 13.23 -1.59 -0.51
CA ARG A 80 12.49 -2.36 -1.50
C ARG A 80 11.45 -1.52 -2.20
N SER A 81 11.09 -1.92 -3.41
CA SER A 81 9.97 -1.32 -4.12
C SER A 81 9.24 -2.37 -4.95
N ALA A 82 7.98 -2.11 -5.23
CA ALA A 82 7.17 -2.98 -6.07
C ALA A 82 6.05 -2.17 -6.73
N ILE A 83 5.70 -2.56 -7.96
CA ILE A 83 4.52 -2.02 -8.63
C ILE A 83 3.32 -2.81 -8.10
N THR A 84 2.33 -2.10 -7.62
CA THR A 84 1.16 -2.72 -7.01
C THR A 84 -0.11 -1.94 -7.32
N VAL A 85 -1.24 -2.60 -7.13
CA VAL A 85 -2.55 -1.96 -7.29
C VAL A 85 -2.77 -0.96 -6.16
N VAL A 86 -3.29 0.21 -6.51
CA VAL A 86 -3.63 1.26 -5.54
C VAL A 86 -5.04 1.77 -5.80
N ALA A 87 -5.77 2.01 -4.72
CA ALA A 87 -7.06 2.68 -4.78
C ALA A 87 -6.85 4.18 -4.61
N PHE A 88 -7.59 4.98 -5.38
CA PHE A 88 -7.59 6.43 -5.29
C PHE A 88 -8.47 6.83 -4.10
N ALA A 89 -7.84 7.16 -2.98
CA ALA A 89 -8.56 7.56 -1.78
C ALA A 89 -9.17 8.94 -1.96
N GLU A 90 -10.46 9.05 -1.68
CA GLU A 90 -11.19 10.30 -1.71
C GLU A 90 -11.13 10.98 -0.36
N SER A 91 -11.63 12.22 -0.29
CA SER A 91 -11.70 12.95 0.97
C SER A 91 -12.46 12.14 2.03
N GLY A 92 -11.86 11.98 3.20
CA GLY A 92 -12.43 11.19 4.29
C GLY A 92 -12.03 9.72 4.28
N ASP A 93 -11.45 9.22 3.19
CA ASP A 93 -10.94 7.85 3.16
C ASP A 93 -9.61 7.76 3.89
N MET A 94 -9.29 6.57 4.36
CA MET A 94 -7.99 6.30 4.98
C MET A 94 -6.93 6.09 3.91
N VAL A 95 -5.71 6.55 4.20
CA VAL A 95 -4.50 6.23 3.43
C VAL A 95 -3.80 5.10 4.16
N LEU A 96 -3.53 4.00 3.45
CA LEU A 96 -2.97 2.82 4.11
C LEU A 96 -2.18 1.95 3.12
N LEU A 97 -1.27 1.16 3.68
CA LEU A 97 -0.51 0.13 2.97
C LEU A 97 -1.20 -1.21 3.22
N GLY A 98 -1.66 -1.85 2.16
CA GLY A 98 -2.44 -3.07 2.26
C GLY A 98 -1.64 -4.36 2.06
N ALA A 99 -2.34 -5.49 2.15
CA ALA A 99 -1.72 -6.82 2.12
C ALA A 99 -1.02 -7.13 0.80
N VAL A 100 -1.63 -6.79 -0.33
CA VAL A 100 -1.06 -7.09 -1.66
C VAL A 100 0.28 -6.36 -1.85
N ALA A 101 0.37 -5.10 -1.39
CA ALA A 101 1.64 -4.37 -1.45
C ALA A 101 2.70 -5.03 -0.58
N LEU A 102 2.36 -5.44 0.64
CA LEU A 102 3.30 -6.14 1.51
C LEU A 102 3.79 -7.44 0.89
N GLU A 103 2.89 -8.20 0.27
CA GLU A 103 3.27 -9.44 -0.43
C GLU A 103 4.19 -9.15 -1.61
N SER A 104 3.87 -8.12 -2.41
CA SER A 104 4.69 -7.73 -3.56
C SER A 104 6.08 -7.27 -3.13
N LEU A 105 6.17 -6.61 -1.98
CA LEU A 105 7.43 -6.17 -1.39
C LEU A 105 8.16 -7.31 -0.66
N ASN A 106 7.46 -8.41 -0.40
CA ASN A 106 7.92 -9.50 0.47
C ASN A 106 8.38 -8.99 1.83
N LEU A 107 7.54 -8.17 2.44
CA LEU A 107 7.75 -7.60 3.77
C LEU A 107 6.67 -8.06 4.72
N ARG A 108 7.02 -8.12 6.00
CA ARG A 108 6.08 -8.35 7.08
C ARG A 108 6.34 -7.37 8.22
N ILE A 109 5.36 -7.21 9.08
CA ILE A 109 5.52 -6.40 10.29
C ILE A 109 6.23 -7.24 11.34
N ASP A 110 7.33 -6.70 11.88
CA ASP A 110 8.00 -7.27 13.05
C ASP A 110 7.62 -6.39 14.25
N LEU A 111 6.72 -6.87 15.08
CA LEU A 111 6.23 -6.12 16.23
C LEU A 111 7.30 -5.93 17.30
N GLY A 112 8.21 -6.90 17.43
CA GLY A 112 9.31 -6.79 18.39
C GLY A 112 10.28 -5.68 18.02
N ARG A 113 10.56 -5.52 16.74
CA ARG A 113 11.47 -4.49 16.20
C ARG A 113 10.73 -3.21 15.82
N LYS A 114 9.40 -3.25 15.76
CA LYS A 114 8.53 -2.13 15.35
C LYS A 114 8.90 -1.60 13.98
N GLU A 115 9.10 -2.51 13.02
CA GLU A 115 9.48 -2.16 11.65
C GLU A 115 9.01 -3.22 10.66
N LEU A 116 9.03 -2.86 9.39
CA LEU A 116 8.86 -3.80 8.30
C LEU A 116 10.18 -4.50 8.04
N VAL A 117 10.14 -5.82 7.93
CA VAL A 117 11.32 -6.66 7.70
C VAL A 117 11.03 -7.64 6.55
N PRO A 118 12.08 -8.17 5.90
CA PRO A 118 11.89 -9.21 4.88
C PRO A 118 11.08 -10.38 5.42
N ALA A 119 10.10 -10.86 4.64
CA ALA A 119 9.22 -11.94 5.06
C ALA A 119 9.82 -13.32 4.89
N GLY A 120 11.00 -13.44 4.25
CA GLY A 120 11.67 -14.70 4.03
C GLY A 120 11.34 -15.32 2.68
N PRO A 121 11.67 -16.62 2.50
CA PRO A 121 11.47 -17.28 1.20
C PRO A 121 10.02 -17.23 0.72
N VAL A 122 9.85 -16.99 -0.58
CA VAL A 122 8.52 -16.93 -1.20
C VAL A 122 8.14 -18.36 -1.61
N PRO A 123 6.96 -18.85 -1.23
CA PRO A 123 6.50 -20.18 -1.63
C PRO A 123 6.37 -20.31 -3.15
N VAL A 124 6.70 -21.49 -3.65
CA VAL A 124 6.51 -21.86 -5.05
C VAL A 124 5.96 -23.28 -5.13
N ALA A 125 4.98 -23.50 -6.00
CA ALA A 125 4.23 -24.77 -6.06
C ALA A 125 4.89 -25.80 -6.98
N VAL A 126 6.22 -25.84 -7.03
CA VAL A 126 6.95 -26.83 -7.82
C VAL A 126 7.92 -27.59 -6.95
N ALA A 127 8.05 -28.90 -7.18
CA ALA A 127 9.05 -29.71 -6.53
C ALA A 127 10.37 -29.60 -7.30
N ALA A 128 11.45 -29.46 -6.55
CA ALA A 128 12.80 -29.44 -7.14
C ALA A 128 13.27 -30.86 -7.42
#